data_9054a65791c6a155d82067c0816dc76e
#
_entry.id   9054a65791c6a155d82067c0816dc76e
#
_cell.length_a   1.000
_cell.length_b   1.000
_cell.length_c   1.000
_cell.angle_alpha   90.00
_cell.angle_beta   90.00
_cell.angle_gamma   90.00
#
_symmetry.space_group_name_H-M   'P 1'
#
loop_
_entity.id
_entity.type
_entity.pdbx_description
1 polymer ?
#
loop_
_entity_poly.entity_id
_entity_poly.type
_entity_poly.pdbx_seq_one_letter_code
_entity_poly.pdbx_strand_id
1 'polypeptide(L)'
;MSEELIQRNLIEAPEKMGDWNFYNIGATTLKALKGAKIIPDKDYEAYEGKKPDALIVKKPIIIGAIEYKTPQELRTEKQIAKAIAQEIGTAQILQAKVYIVTDGKKTFWINPATGQEILQEDDSRITLNFDKSSTECITLINKIRASINATNNQIKAAASVDPLPLAEKVWQDLWAVSGATPENCLYTFVEIFIFKYLSDLGVLKGMYSFYDLLGKYSGNNENEVLEYYASTVRVK
;
A
#
# COMPACT_ATOMS: atom_id res chain seq x y z
N MET A 1 -6.91 -29.70 21.99
CA MET A 1 -6.08 -28.50 21.69
C MET A 1 -7.06 -27.36 21.52
N SER A 2 -6.95 -26.26 22.28
CA SER A 2 -7.91 -25.17 22.16
C SER A 2 -7.67 -24.39 20.86
N GLU A 3 -8.72 -23.80 20.32
CA GLU A 3 -8.69 -22.96 19.12
C GLU A 3 -7.65 -21.82 19.25
N GLU A 4 -7.52 -21.23 20.44
CA GLU A 4 -6.51 -20.25 20.78
C GLU A 4 -5.06 -20.77 20.64
N LEU A 5 -4.82 -22.05 20.97
CA LEU A 5 -3.50 -22.64 20.88
C LEU A 5 -3.08 -22.89 19.42
N ILE A 6 -4.06 -23.29 18.58
CA ILE A 6 -3.87 -23.48 17.14
C ILE A 6 -3.60 -22.11 16.48
N GLN A 7 -4.38 -21.09 16.85
CA GLN A 7 -4.21 -19.73 16.34
C GLN A 7 -2.85 -19.12 16.75
N ARG A 8 -2.43 -19.34 17.99
CA ARG A 8 -1.11 -18.89 18.48
C ARG A 8 0.03 -19.52 17.69
N ASN A 9 -0.04 -20.81 17.40
CA ASN A 9 0.96 -21.51 16.59
C ASN A 9 1.01 -21.03 15.15
N LEU A 10 -0.13 -20.67 14.55
CA LEU A 10 -0.20 -20.11 13.19
C LEU A 10 0.44 -18.72 13.09
N ILE A 11 0.33 -17.91 14.14
CA ILE A 11 0.95 -16.59 14.24
C ILE A 11 2.47 -16.70 14.45
N GLU A 12 2.90 -17.66 15.27
CA GLU A 12 4.32 -17.86 15.60
C GLU A 12 5.12 -18.48 14.43
N ALA A 13 4.47 -19.24 13.56
CA ALA A 13 5.09 -19.90 12.40
C ALA A 13 4.36 -19.55 11.09
N PRO A 14 4.56 -18.35 10.54
CA PRO A 14 3.94 -17.97 9.29
C PRO A 14 4.49 -18.83 8.13
N GLU A 15 3.61 -19.11 7.17
CA GLU A 15 4.06 -19.75 5.93
C GLU A 15 4.85 -18.75 5.07
N LYS A 16 5.75 -19.25 4.22
CA LYS A 16 6.49 -18.42 3.29
C LYS A 16 5.75 -18.27 1.97
N MET A 17 5.70 -17.03 1.48
CA MET A 17 5.24 -16.67 0.14
C MET A 17 6.34 -15.84 -0.53
N GLY A 18 7.31 -16.52 -1.14
CA GLY A 18 8.57 -15.90 -1.56
C GLY A 18 9.30 -15.25 -0.39
N ASP A 19 9.62 -13.96 -0.50
CA ASP A 19 10.29 -13.19 0.55
C ASP A 19 9.32 -12.65 1.63
N TRP A 20 8.02 -12.94 1.51
CA TRP A 20 7.00 -12.48 2.42
C TRP A 20 6.58 -13.57 3.39
N ASN A 21 5.95 -13.15 4.49
CA ASN A 21 5.29 -14.04 5.42
C ASN A 21 3.79 -14.02 5.16
N PHE A 22 3.20 -15.18 5.01
CA PHE A 22 1.76 -15.36 4.93
C PHE A 22 1.22 -15.80 6.29
N TYR A 23 0.31 -15.03 6.83
CA TYR A 23 -0.35 -15.31 8.10
C TYR A 23 -1.81 -15.65 7.84
N ASN A 24 -2.22 -16.85 8.18
CA ASN A 24 -3.63 -17.21 8.28
C ASN A 24 -4.13 -16.78 9.66
N ILE A 25 -4.94 -15.73 9.71
CA ILE A 25 -5.22 -15.01 10.95
C ILE A 25 -6.43 -15.59 11.68
N GLY A 26 -7.48 -16.01 10.94
CA GLY A 26 -8.70 -16.56 11.49
C GLY A 26 -9.39 -15.60 12.47
N ALA A 27 -9.45 -15.97 13.74
CA ALA A 27 -10.16 -15.21 14.77
C ALA A 27 -9.32 -14.12 15.46
N THR A 28 -8.07 -13.90 15.06
CA THR A 28 -7.16 -12.94 15.74
C THR A 28 -7.47 -11.50 15.36
N THR A 29 -7.64 -10.64 16.34
CA THR A 29 -7.95 -9.21 16.14
C THR A 29 -6.72 -8.39 15.76
N LEU A 30 -6.93 -7.21 15.15
CA LEU A 30 -5.83 -6.27 14.87
C LEU A 30 -5.09 -5.88 16.15
N LYS A 31 -5.79 -5.72 17.26
CA LYS A 31 -5.16 -5.47 18.58
C LYS A 31 -4.18 -6.57 18.97
N ALA A 32 -4.56 -7.83 18.81
CA ALA A 32 -3.68 -8.96 19.11
C ALA A 32 -2.52 -9.08 18.12
N LEU A 33 -2.75 -8.82 16.84
CA LEU A 33 -1.69 -8.79 15.80
C LEU A 33 -0.67 -7.67 16.04
N LYS A 34 -1.13 -6.51 16.51
CA LYS A 34 -0.28 -5.40 16.95
C LYS A 34 0.58 -5.82 18.15
N GLY A 35 -0.03 -6.42 19.17
CA GLY A 35 0.69 -6.95 20.35
C GLY A 35 1.75 -8.00 19.98
N ALA A 36 1.46 -8.86 18.99
CA ALA A 36 2.40 -9.84 18.44
C ALA A 36 3.45 -9.23 17.49
N LYS A 37 3.43 -7.92 17.24
CA LYS A 37 4.32 -7.20 16.32
C LYS A 37 4.29 -7.75 14.88
N ILE A 38 3.16 -8.28 14.45
CA ILE A 38 2.93 -8.75 13.08
C ILE A 38 2.58 -7.57 12.19
N ILE A 39 1.76 -6.64 12.69
CA ILE A 39 1.39 -5.40 12.03
C ILE A 39 2.04 -4.20 12.74
N PRO A 40 2.15 -3.04 12.09
CA PRO A 40 2.75 -1.84 12.68
C PRO A 40 2.09 -1.43 13.99
N ASP A 41 2.89 -0.90 14.92
CA ASP A 41 2.40 -0.33 16.19
C ASP A 41 1.86 1.07 15.94
N LYS A 42 0.57 1.17 15.67
CA LYS A 42 -0.17 2.42 15.52
C LYS A 42 -1.57 2.28 16.12
N ASP A 43 -2.30 3.38 16.22
CA ASP A 43 -3.71 3.36 16.58
C ASP A 43 -4.54 2.84 15.39
N TYR A 44 -5.36 1.82 15.64
CA TYR A 44 -6.29 1.25 14.66
C TYR A 44 -7.73 1.69 14.91
N GLU A 45 -7.95 2.57 15.90
CA GLU A 45 -9.25 3.18 16.20
C GLU A 45 -10.38 2.14 16.35
N ALA A 46 -11.48 2.35 15.66
CA ALA A 46 -12.64 1.44 15.66
C ALA A 46 -12.34 0.05 15.05
N TYR A 47 -11.19 -0.12 14.39
CA TYR A 47 -10.81 -1.37 13.74
C TYR A 47 -10.02 -2.34 14.64
N GLU A 48 -9.66 -1.97 15.88
CA GLU A 48 -8.89 -2.85 16.78
C GLU A 48 -9.51 -4.24 16.97
N GLY A 49 -10.83 -4.33 16.95
CA GLY A 49 -11.59 -5.59 17.05
C GLY A 49 -11.76 -6.36 15.74
N LYS A 50 -11.38 -5.79 14.60
CA LYS A 50 -11.48 -6.44 13.29
C LYS A 50 -10.51 -7.61 13.15
N LYS A 51 -10.91 -8.59 12.34
CA LYS A 51 -10.21 -9.87 12.16
C LYS A 51 -10.10 -10.15 10.67
N PRO A 52 -9.01 -9.74 10.02
CA PRO A 52 -8.79 -10.16 8.63
C PRO A 52 -8.56 -11.67 8.57
N ASP A 53 -9.01 -12.33 7.50
CA ASP A 53 -8.84 -13.77 7.38
C ASP A 53 -7.37 -14.16 7.18
N ALA A 54 -6.64 -13.41 6.33
CA ALA A 54 -5.20 -13.62 6.17
C ALA A 54 -4.48 -12.32 5.79
N LEU A 55 -3.17 -12.29 6.07
CA LEU A 55 -2.29 -11.18 5.73
C LEU A 55 -1.01 -11.67 5.05
N ILE A 56 -0.57 -10.92 4.04
CA ILE A 56 0.76 -11.04 3.44
C ILE A 56 1.61 -9.89 4.00
N VAL A 57 2.70 -10.21 4.67
CA VAL A 57 3.50 -9.23 5.43
C VAL A 57 4.98 -9.31 5.07
N LYS A 58 5.58 -8.16 4.78
CA LYS A 58 7.02 -7.94 4.79
C LYS A 58 7.30 -6.82 5.78
N LYS A 59 7.60 -7.16 7.03
CA LYS A 59 7.71 -6.18 8.13
C LYS A 59 8.55 -4.96 7.74
N PRO A 60 8.08 -3.74 7.99
CA PRO A 60 6.83 -3.37 8.65
C PRO A 60 5.61 -3.22 7.71
N ILE A 61 5.71 -3.63 6.45
CA ILE A 61 4.73 -3.34 5.39
C ILE A 61 3.72 -4.48 5.29
N ILE A 62 2.44 -4.13 5.26
CA ILE A 62 1.36 -5.06 4.89
C ILE A 62 1.25 -5.06 3.36
N ILE A 63 1.64 -6.17 2.75
CA ILE A 63 1.61 -6.36 1.30
C ILE A 63 0.17 -6.60 0.84
N GLY A 64 -0.54 -7.50 1.50
CA GLY A 64 -1.92 -7.83 1.15
C GLY A 64 -2.77 -8.13 2.38
N ALA A 65 -4.04 -7.77 2.30
CA ALA A 65 -5.10 -8.24 3.19
C ALA A 65 -6.03 -9.14 2.37
N ILE A 66 -6.41 -10.27 2.94
CA ILE A 66 -7.18 -11.30 2.24
C ILE A 66 -8.44 -11.58 3.03
N GLU A 67 -9.54 -11.71 2.30
CA GLU A 67 -10.85 -12.08 2.79
C GLU A 67 -11.35 -13.29 2.01
N TYR A 68 -11.67 -14.35 2.71
CA TYR A 68 -12.25 -15.55 2.13
C TYR A 68 -13.79 -15.47 2.16
N LYS A 69 -14.41 -15.79 1.05
CA LYS A 69 -15.85 -15.79 0.89
C LYS A 69 -16.34 -17.14 0.37
N THR A 70 -17.60 -17.43 0.60
CA THR A 70 -18.24 -18.58 -0.02
C THR A 70 -18.55 -18.32 -1.50
N PRO A 71 -18.64 -19.35 -2.35
CA PRO A 71 -19.00 -19.16 -3.77
C PRO A 71 -20.36 -18.47 -3.97
N GLN A 72 -21.27 -18.59 -3.01
CA GLN A 72 -22.57 -17.92 -3.05
C GLN A 72 -22.45 -16.41 -2.86
N GLU A 73 -21.52 -15.94 -2.03
CA GLU A 73 -21.27 -14.52 -1.80
C GLU A 73 -20.55 -13.83 -2.98
N LEU A 74 -19.96 -14.59 -3.90
CA LEU A 74 -19.26 -14.09 -5.08
C LEU A 74 -19.97 -14.48 -6.40
N ARG A 75 -21.29 -14.72 -6.36
CA ARG A 75 -22.04 -15.18 -7.53
C ARG A 75 -22.51 -14.06 -8.44
N THR A 76 -22.93 -12.94 -7.90
CA THR A 76 -23.44 -11.79 -8.65
C THR A 76 -22.63 -10.54 -8.36
N GLU A 77 -22.61 -9.58 -9.29
CA GLU A 77 -21.89 -8.31 -9.10
C GLU A 77 -22.32 -7.57 -7.83
N LYS A 78 -23.59 -7.59 -7.48
CA LYS A 78 -24.09 -6.98 -6.25
C LYS A 78 -23.54 -7.67 -4.99
N GLN A 79 -23.41 -8.99 -5.01
CA GLN A 79 -22.82 -9.76 -3.91
C GLN A 79 -21.32 -9.51 -3.81
N ILE A 80 -20.62 -9.48 -4.94
CA ILE A 80 -19.19 -9.15 -5.02
C ILE A 80 -18.93 -7.74 -4.45
N ALA A 81 -19.68 -6.75 -4.91
CA ALA A 81 -19.56 -5.37 -4.40
C ALA A 81 -19.80 -5.30 -2.89
N LYS A 82 -20.80 -6.04 -2.38
CA LYS A 82 -21.06 -6.14 -0.94
C LYS A 82 -19.91 -6.81 -0.18
N ALA A 83 -19.37 -7.91 -0.71
CA ALA A 83 -18.25 -8.63 -0.11
C ALA A 83 -16.99 -7.75 -0.04
N ILE A 84 -16.70 -6.99 -1.09
CA ILE A 84 -15.59 -6.04 -1.11
C ILE A 84 -15.80 -4.93 -0.07
N ALA A 85 -16.99 -4.31 -0.05
CA ALA A 85 -17.30 -3.20 0.85
C ALA A 85 -17.27 -3.58 2.34
N GLN A 86 -17.48 -4.85 2.65
CA GLN A 86 -17.59 -5.32 4.04
C GLN A 86 -16.31 -5.13 4.84
N GLU A 87 -15.14 -5.45 4.28
CA GLU A 87 -13.86 -5.45 5.01
C GLU A 87 -12.77 -4.58 4.37
N ILE A 88 -13.10 -3.82 3.32
CA ILE A 88 -12.15 -2.92 2.67
C ILE A 88 -11.56 -1.89 3.65
N GLY A 89 -12.35 -1.41 4.61
CA GLY A 89 -11.88 -0.49 5.65
C GLY A 89 -10.76 -1.10 6.49
N THR A 90 -10.77 -2.41 6.73
CA THR A 90 -9.68 -3.11 7.40
C THR A 90 -8.41 -3.09 6.56
N ALA A 91 -8.49 -3.32 5.25
CA ALA A 91 -7.34 -3.23 4.34
C ALA A 91 -6.79 -1.79 4.25
N GLN A 92 -7.68 -0.79 4.27
CA GLN A 92 -7.31 0.64 4.26
C GLN A 92 -6.57 1.05 5.54
N ILE A 93 -7.11 0.74 6.73
CA ILE A 93 -6.45 1.09 8.01
C ILE A 93 -5.12 0.36 8.17
N LEU A 94 -4.98 -0.85 7.64
CA LEU A 94 -3.73 -1.58 7.56
C LEU A 94 -2.74 -0.99 6.55
N GLN A 95 -3.17 -0.11 5.66
CA GLN A 95 -2.39 0.41 4.53
C GLN A 95 -1.87 -0.72 3.63
N ALA A 96 -2.68 -1.76 3.45
CA ALA A 96 -2.35 -2.87 2.57
C ALA A 96 -2.15 -2.37 1.13
N LYS A 97 -1.22 -2.97 0.40
CA LYS A 97 -0.94 -2.60 -1.00
C LYS A 97 -1.93 -3.23 -1.97
N VAL A 98 -2.56 -4.32 -1.57
CA VAL A 98 -3.63 -4.98 -2.30
C VAL A 98 -4.63 -5.57 -1.31
N TYR A 99 -5.91 -5.52 -1.67
CA TYR A 99 -6.98 -6.24 -0.96
C TYR A 99 -7.49 -7.35 -1.87
N ILE A 100 -7.53 -8.56 -1.37
CA ILE A 100 -7.84 -9.78 -2.13
C ILE A 100 -9.11 -10.39 -1.54
N VAL A 101 -10.13 -10.56 -2.38
CA VAL A 101 -11.37 -11.25 -2.01
C VAL A 101 -11.48 -12.51 -2.85
N THR A 102 -11.56 -13.68 -2.22
CA THR A 102 -11.53 -14.95 -2.94
C THR A 102 -12.40 -16.03 -2.31
N ASP A 103 -12.91 -16.94 -3.15
CA ASP A 103 -13.56 -18.19 -2.75
C ASP A 103 -12.66 -19.42 -3.02
N GLY A 104 -11.40 -19.18 -3.37
CA GLY A 104 -10.44 -20.21 -3.78
C GLY A 104 -10.53 -20.62 -5.25
N LYS A 105 -11.61 -20.20 -5.97
CA LYS A 105 -11.81 -20.47 -7.41
C LYS A 105 -11.90 -19.19 -8.22
N LYS A 106 -12.39 -18.13 -7.61
CA LYS A 106 -12.45 -16.79 -8.16
C LYS A 106 -11.73 -15.85 -7.22
N THR A 107 -11.00 -14.91 -7.77
CA THR A 107 -10.28 -13.90 -7.00
C THR A 107 -10.53 -12.52 -7.60
N PHE A 108 -10.81 -11.57 -6.71
CA PHE A 108 -10.93 -10.16 -7.02
C PHE A 108 -9.74 -9.43 -6.38
N TRP A 109 -8.99 -8.73 -7.20
CA TRP A 109 -7.81 -7.95 -6.82
C TRP A 109 -8.23 -6.49 -6.71
N ILE A 110 -8.26 -5.97 -5.51
CA ILE A 110 -8.84 -4.65 -5.21
C ILE A 110 -7.75 -3.68 -4.77
N ASN A 111 -7.81 -2.47 -5.30
CA ASN A 111 -7.01 -1.36 -4.79
C ASN A 111 -7.65 -0.83 -3.48
N PRO A 112 -7.00 -0.99 -2.32
CA PRO A 112 -7.59 -0.53 -1.07
C PRO A 112 -7.87 0.98 -1.05
N ALA A 113 -7.04 1.79 -1.73
CA ALA A 113 -7.17 3.24 -1.70
C ALA A 113 -8.43 3.74 -2.42
N THR A 114 -8.84 3.06 -3.51
CA THR A 114 -9.99 3.47 -4.32
C THR A 114 -11.24 2.60 -4.11
N GLY A 115 -11.06 1.40 -3.57
CA GLY A 115 -12.12 0.39 -3.48
C GLY A 115 -12.48 -0.28 -4.81
N GLN A 116 -11.73 0.01 -5.87
CA GLN A 116 -12.01 -0.50 -7.22
C GLN A 116 -11.16 -1.72 -7.53
N GLU A 117 -11.66 -2.53 -8.46
CA GLU A 117 -10.92 -3.67 -9.00
C GLU A 117 -9.68 -3.20 -9.76
N ILE A 118 -8.57 -3.89 -9.56
CA ILE A 118 -7.32 -3.65 -10.28
C ILE A 118 -7.43 -4.30 -11.65
N LEU A 119 -7.14 -3.54 -12.70
CA LEU A 119 -7.18 -4.00 -14.08
C LEU A 119 -5.78 -4.25 -14.63
N GLN A 120 -5.71 -5.06 -15.67
CA GLN A 120 -4.49 -5.22 -16.46
C GLN A 120 -4.23 -3.98 -17.33
N GLU A 121 -3.11 -3.95 -18.02
CA GLU A 121 -2.71 -2.83 -18.88
C GLU A 121 -3.69 -2.57 -20.04
N ASP A 122 -4.39 -3.59 -20.48
CA ASP A 122 -5.39 -3.56 -21.56
C ASP A 122 -6.83 -3.35 -21.05
N ASP A 123 -7.00 -2.87 -19.81
CA ASP A 123 -8.27 -2.70 -19.11
C ASP A 123 -9.04 -4.01 -18.86
N SER A 124 -8.46 -5.16 -19.12
CA SER A 124 -9.07 -6.45 -18.80
C SER A 124 -8.95 -6.76 -17.31
N ARG A 125 -9.88 -7.59 -16.81
CA ARG A 125 -9.83 -8.09 -15.44
C ARG A 125 -8.69 -9.08 -15.28
N ILE A 126 -8.08 -9.06 -14.08
CA ILE A 126 -7.09 -10.06 -13.68
C ILE A 126 -7.82 -11.39 -13.44
N THR A 127 -7.50 -12.40 -14.24
CA THR A 127 -8.11 -13.75 -14.15
C THR A 127 -7.34 -14.72 -13.26
N LEU A 128 -6.14 -14.33 -12.81
CA LEU A 128 -5.31 -15.17 -11.93
C LEU A 128 -5.99 -15.35 -10.57
N ASN A 129 -6.19 -16.59 -10.17
CA ASN A 129 -6.68 -16.91 -8.84
C ASN A 129 -5.56 -16.81 -7.80
N PHE A 130 -5.91 -16.37 -6.61
CA PHE A 130 -4.95 -16.29 -5.51
C PHE A 130 -4.51 -17.68 -5.07
N ASP A 131 -3.21 -17.89 -5.08
CA ASP A 131 -2.52 -19.04 -4.51
C ASP A 131 -1.22 -18.57 -3.86
N LYS A 132 -1.10 -18.77 -2.54
CA LYS A 132 0.08 -18.36 -1.77
C LYS A 132 1.37 -19.09 -2.20
N SER A 133 1.26 -20.26 -2.83
CA SER A 133 2.40 -21.04 -3.33
C SER A 133 2.80 -20.66 -4.77
N SER A 134 1.96 -19.89 -5.47
CA SER A 134 2.18 -19.55 -6.87
C SER A 134 3.19 -18.44 -7.05
N THR A 135 4.24 -18.71 -7.83
CA THR A 135 5.19 -17.68 -8.29
C THR A 135 4.52 -16.59 -9.13
N GLU A 136 3.47 -16.95 -9.87
CA GLU A 136 2.70 -16.02 -10.68
C GLU A 136 1.95 -15.02 -9.80
N CYS A 137 1.36 -15.46 -8.69
CA CYS A 137 0.73 -14.58 -7.71
C CYS A 137 1.74 -13.62 -7.08
N ILE A 138 2.94 -14.10 -6.73
CA ILE A 138 4.02 -13.25 -6.20
C ILE A 138 4.40 -12.17 -7.22
N THR A 139 4.56 -12.59 -8.49
CA THR A 139 4.90 -11.68 -9.60
C THR A 139 3.80 -10.64 -9.82
N LEU A 140 2.53 -11.06 -9.82
CA LEU A 140 1.38 -10.17 -9.94
C LEU A 140 1.33 -9.15 -8.80
N ILE A 141 1.48 -9.58 -7.56
CA ILE A 141 1.47 -8.68 -6.40
C ILE A 141 2.61 -7.67 -6.48
N ASN A 142 3.80 -8.07 -6.96
CA ASN A 142 4.89 -7.12 -7.18
C ASN A 142 4.55 -6.08 -8.26
N LYS A 143 3.91 -6.47 -9.37
CA LYS A 143 3.42 -5.54 -10.40
C LYS A 143 2.37 -4.58 -9.83
N ILE A 144 1.41 -5.09 -9.05
CA ILE A 144 0.40 -4.29 -8.36
C ILE A 144 1.08 -3.24 -7.48
N ARG A 145 2.01 -3.65 -6.62
CA ARG A 145 2.74 -2.73 -5.73
C ARG A 145 3.52 -1.64 -6.45
N ALA A 146 4.02 -1.93 -7.65
CA ALA A 146 4.77 -0.98 -8.45
C ALA A 146 3.88 0.01 -9.21
N SER A 147 2.62 -0.38 -9.51
CA SER A 147 1.74 0.37 -10.41
C SER A 147 0.58 1.07 -9.72
N ILE A 148 0.01 0.46 -8.66
CA ILE A 148 -1.26 0.87 -8.07
C ILE A 148 -1.05 1.92 -6.97
N ASN A 149 -1.89 2.95 -6.99
CA ASN A 149 -1.91 4.02 -5.99
C ASN A 149 -3.31 4.63 -5.87
N ALA A 150 -3.46 5.73 -5.13
CA ALA A 150 -4.75 6.38 -4.89
C ALA A 150 -5.45 6.91 -6.17
N THR A 151 -4.74 7.04 -7.27
CA THR A 151 -5.27 7.59 -8.54
C THR A 151 -5.16 6.62 -9.71
N ASN A 152 -4.56 5.45 -9.52
CA ASN A 152 -4.35 4.47 -10.59
C ASN A 152 -4.73 3.06 -10.13
N ASN A 153 -5.68 2.44 -10.83
CA ASN A 153 -6.15 1.07 -10.62
C ASN A 153 -5.67 0.10 -11.70
N GLN A 154 -4.79 0.53 -12.60
CA GLN A 154 -4.32 -0.27 -13.73
C GLN A 154 -2.86 -0.67 -13.52
N ILE A 155 -2.57 -1.95 -13.72
CA ILE A 155 -1.19 -2.44 -13.77
C ILE A 155 -0.55 -1.82 -15.01
N LYS A 156 0.53 -1.08 -14.80
CA LYS A 156 1.35 -0.58 -15.92
C LYS A 156 2.51 -1.52 -16.13
N ALA A 157 2.82 -1.81 -17.39
CA ALA A 157 4.10 -2.40 -17.70
C ALA A 157 5.18 -1.53 -17.07
N ALA A 158 6.18 -2.13 -16.45
CA ALA A 158 7.36 -1.41 -16.02
C ALA A 158 8.04 -0.86 -17.29
N ALA A 159 7.60 0.30 -17.73
CA ALA A 159 8.32 1.02 -18.75
C ALA A 159 9.69 1.37 -18.13
N SER A 160 10.75 0.95 -18.78
CA SER A 160 12.07 1.53 -18.53
C SER A 160 11.98 2.97 -19.00
N VAL A 161 11.46 3.84 -18.14
CA VAL A 161 11.41 5.27 -18.40
C VAL A 161 12.80 5.78 -18.10
N ASP A 162 13.46 6.32 -19.13
CA ASP A 162 14.68 7.08 -18.91
C ASP A 162 14.36 8.24 -17.95
N PRO A 163 14.92 8.27 -16.73
CA PRO A 163 14.63 9.31 -15.76
C PRO A 163 15.26 10.67 -16.15
N LEU A 164 16.18 10.70 -17.11
CA LEU A 164 16.95 11.89 -17.46
C LEU A 164 16.07 13.06 -17.91
N PRO A 165 15.07 12.90 -18.81
CA PRO A 165 14.22 14.02 -19.23
C PRO A 165 13.41 14.61 -18.07
N LEU A 166 12.95 13.78 -17.13
CA LEU A 166 12.25 14.25 -15.94
C LEU A 166 13.21 14.99 -15.00
N ALA A 167 14.39 14.45 -14.79
CA ALA A 167 15.42 15.07 -13.95
C ALA A 167 15.85 16.43 -14.51
N GLU A 168 16.07 16.53 -15.82
CA GLU A 168 16.39 17.78 -16.51
C GLU A 168 15.28 18.82 -16.36
N LYS A 169 14.03 18.42 -16.53
CA LYS A 169 12.88 19.31 -16.35
C LYS A 169 12.79 19.84 -14.91
N VAL A 170 12.86 18.97 -13.91
CA VAL A 170 12.83 19.37 -12.49
C VAL A 170 14.00 20.30 -12.18
N TRP A 171 15.19 20.01 -12.71
CA TRP A 171 16.35 20.88 -12.57
C TRP A 171 16.12 22.28 -13.17
N GLN A 172 15.59 22.35 -14.40
CA GLN A 172 15.28 23.61 -15.06
C GLN A 172 14.23 24.43 -14.31
N ASP A 173 13.16 23.76 -13.81
CA ASP A 173 12.12 24.41 -13.02
C ASP A 173 12.68 24.97 -11.69
N LEU A 174 13.51 24.21 -10.99
CA LEU A 174 14.20 24.69 -9.78
C LEU A 174 15.11 25.89 -10.06
N TRP A 175 15.86 25.85 -11.17
CA TRP A 175 16.72 26.97 -11.58
C TRP A 175 15.89 28.21 -11.91
N ALA A 176 14.83 28.07 -12.68
CA ALA A 176 13.96 29.18 -13.08
C ALA A 176 13.30 29.88 -11.88
N VAL A 177 12.90 29.13 -10.86
CA VAL A 177 12.21 29.69 -9.69
C VAL A 177 13.18 30.24 -8.65
N SER A 178 14.30 29.58 -8.42
CA SER A 178 15.15 29.91 -7.28
C SER A 178 16.12 31.07 -7.52
N GLY A 179 16.50 31.36 -8.77
CA GLY A 179 17.59 32.29 -9.08
C GLY A 179 18.91 31.95 -8.37
N ALA A 180 18.99 30.75 -7.81
CA ALA A 180 20.08 30.30 -6.97
C ALA A 180 21.29 29.83 -7.80
N THR A 181 22.44 29.69 -7.13
CA THR A 181 23.63 29.11 -7.80
C THR A 181 23.36 27.65 -8.20
N PRO A 182 24.04 27.12 -9.23
CA PRO A 182 23.91 25.72 -9.64
C PRO A 182 24.04 24.71 -8.49
N GLU A 183 24.94 24.99 -7.56
CA GLU A 183 25.18 24.13 -6.39
C GLU A 183 23.97 24.09 -5.44
N ASN A 184 23.36 25.25 -5.17
CA ASN A 184 22.17 25.32 -4.32
C ASN A 184 20.97 24.62 -4.99
N CYS A 185 20.82 24.73 -6.32
CA CYS A 185 19.83 23.98 -7.07
C CYS A 185 20.06 22.47 -6.96
N LEU A 186 21.32 22.02 -7.03
CA LEU A 186 21.67 20.61 -6.88
C LEU A 186 21.31 20.09 -5.49
N TYR A 187 21.63 20.82 -4.43
CA TYR A 187 21.25 20.41 -3.06
C TYR A 187 19.74 20.31 -2.90
N THR A 188 18.99 21.29 -3.39
CA THR A 188 17.52 21.26 -3.34
C THR A 188 16.93 20.09 -4.13
N PHE A 189 17.47 19.83 -5.31
CA PHE A 189 17.06 18.70 -6.14
C PHE A 189 17.28 17.36 -5.42
N VAL A 190 18.48 17.14 -4.89
CA VAL A 190 18.84 15.93 -4.14
C VAL A 190 17.97 15.79 -2.89
N GLU A 191 17.74 16.88 -2.16
CA GLU A 191 16.89 16.89 -0.97
C GLU A 191 15.46 16.46 -1.29
N ILE A 192 14.84 16.99 -2.35
CA ILE A 192 13.49 16.62 -2.79
C ILE A 192 13.41 15.13 -3.18
N PHE A 193 14.41 14.64 -3.92
CA PHE A 193 14.46 13.23 -4.32
C PHE A 193 14.61 12.30 -3.12
N ILE A 194 15.49 12.61 -2.18
CA ILE A 194 15.67 11.82 -0.95
C ILE A 194 14.38 11.86 -0.14
N PHE A 195 13.76 13.02 0.03
CA PHE A 195 12.50 13.18 0.76
C PHE A 195 11.39 12.32 0.14
N LYS A 196 11.23 12.39 -1.19
CA LYS A 196 10.26 11.55 -1.91
C LYS A 196 10.57 10.06 -1.76
N TYR A 197 11.83 9.67 -1.94
CA TYR A 197 12.28 8.29 -1.83
C TYR A 197 12.06 7.69 -0.44
N LEU A 198 12.40 8.41 0.62
CA LEU A 198 12.17 7.98 1.99
C LEU A 198 10.68 7.86 2.32
N SER A 199 9.85 8.72 1.71
CA SER A 199 8.39 8.63 1.82
C SER A 199 7.84 7.40 1.09
N ASP A 200 8.36 7.08 -0.09
CA ASP A 200 7.99 5.87 -0.86
C ASP A 200 8.37 4.57 -0.12
N LEU A 201 9.51 4.58 0.55
CA LEU A 201 9.94 3.47 1.40
C LEU A 201 9.12 3.35 2.70
N GLY A 202 8.26 4.34 2.99
CA GLY A 202 7.50 4.40 4.24
C GLY A 202 8.36 4.64 5.48
N VAL A 203 9.57 5.19 5.31
CA VAL A 203 10.43 5.67 6.40
C VAL A 203 9.83 6.93 6.98
N LEU A 204 9.49 7.90 6.11
CA LEU A 204 8.75 9.10 6.49
C LEU A 204 7.25 8.85 6.34
N LYS A 205 6.48 9.09 7.41
CA LYS A 205 5.05 8.77 7.50
C LYS A 205 4.24 9.93 8.05
N GLY A 206 2.94 9.93 7.76
CA GLY A 206 1.99 10.93 8.25
C GLY A 206 2.47 12.33 7.89
N MET A 207 2.45 13.23 8.85
CA MET A 207 2.82 14.63 8.69
C MET A 207 4.25 14.89 8.19
N TYR A 208 5.11 13.88 8.18
CA TYR A 208 6.49 13.98 7.67
C TYR A 208 6.65 13.38 6.28
N SER A 209 5.57 12.91 5.65
CA SER A 209 5.65 12.28 4.32
C SER A 209 5.53 13.32 3.21
N PHE A 210 6.15 13.01 2.07
CA PHE A 210 5.99 13.79 0.84
C PHE A 210 4.53 13.92 0.41
N TYR A 211 3.74 12.86 0.63
CA TYR A 211 2.33 12.83 0.24
C TYR A 211 1.44 13.69 1.13
N ASP A 212 1.75 13.80 2.41
CA ASP A 212 1.04 14.72 3.31
C ASP A 212 1.34 16.16 2.93
N LEU A 213 2.61 16.48 2.64
CA LEU A 213 3.00 17.79 2.16
C LEU A 213 2.28 18.16 0.86
N LEU A 214 2.26 17.24 -0.10
CA LEU A 214 1.56 17.43 -1.38
C LEU A 214 0.05 17.62 -1.17
N GLY A 215 -0.56 16.90 -0.24
CA GLY A 215 -1.98 17.02 0.12
C GLY A 215 -2.36 18.38 0.74
N LYS A 216 -1.39 19.09 1.33
CA LYS A 216 -1.61 20.44 1.89
C LYS A 216 -1.58 21.55 0.83
N TYR A 217 -1.01 21.27 -0.34
CA TYR A 217 -0.95 22.23 -1.42
C TYR A 217 -2.31 22.39 -2.10
N SER A 218 -2.80 23.63 -2.16
CA SER A 218 -4.12 23.99 -2.74
C SER A 218 -4.03 24.88 -3.99
N GLY A 219 -2.82 25.14 -4.46
CA GLY A 219 -2.55 25.98 -5.62
C GLY A 219 -2.37 27.48 -5.31
N ASN A 220 -2.72 27.92 -4.08
CA ASN A 220 -2.60 29.33 -3.67
C ASN A 220 -1.96 29.50 -2.29
N ASN A 221 -1.36 28.44 -1.74
CA ASN A 221 -0.80 28.46 -0.38
C ASN A 221 0.66 28.01 -0.33
N GLU A 222 1.46 28.34 -1.34
CA GLU A 222 2.86 27.93 -1.45
C GLU A 222 3.67 28.29 -0.21
N ASN A 223 3.50 29.51 0.32
CA ASN A 223 4.26 29.98 1.48
C ASN A 223 3.96 29.16 2.73
N GLU A 224 2.69 28.79 2.96
CA GLU A 224 2.29 27.95 4.09
C GLU A 224 2.88 26.54 3.97
N VAL A 225 2.88 25.99 2.78
CA VAL A 225 3.46 24.66 2.49
C VAL A 225 4.97 24.68 2.66
N LEU A 226 5.65 25.72 2.19
CA LEU A 226 7.10 25.91 2.37
C LEU A 226 7.47 26.08 3.84
N GLU A 227 6.73 26.88 4.60
CA GLU A 227 6.94 27.07 6.02
C GLU A 227 6.71 25.75 6.78
N TYR A 228 5.66 25.01 6.45
CA TYR A 228 5.41 23.70 7.01
C TYR A 228 6.55 22.73 6.71
N TYR A 229 7.03 22.68 5.48
CA TYR A 229 8.17 21.85 5.11
C TYR A 229 9.43 22.23 5.92
N ALA A 230 9.77 23.49 5.95
CA ALA A 230 10.96 23.99 6.64
C ALA A 230 10.91 23.74 8.15
N SER A 231 9.77 23.98 8.78
CA SER A 231 9.62 23.93 10.24
C SER A 231 9.30 22.53 10.78
N THR A 232 8.67 21.68 10.00
CA THR A 232 8.14 20.39 10.46
C THR A 232 8.88 19.20 9.87
N VAL A 233 9.15 19.23 8.56
CA VAL A 233 9.71 18.08 7.84
C VAL A 233 11.24 18.12 7.86
N ARG A 234 11.83 19.26 7.49
CA ARG A 234 13.29 19.41 7.31
C ARG A 234 14.08 19.39 8.61
N VAL A 235 13.47 19.75 9.74
CA VAL A 235 14.13 19.78 11.07
C VAL A 235 14.15 18.44 11.79
N LYS A 236 13.57 17.39 11.22
CA LYS A 236 13.59 16.02 11.73
C LYS A 236 14.62 15.14 11.04
#